data_2d91f4712310cba4ed5d04af661424ee
#
_entry.id   2d91f4712310cba4ed5d04af661424ee
#
_cell.length_a   1.000
_cell.length_b   1.000
_cell.length_c   1.000
_cell.angle_alpha   90.00
_cell.angle_beta   90.00
_cell.angle_gamma   90.00
#
_symmetry.space_group_name_H-M   'P 1'
#
loop_
_entity.id
_entity.type
_entity.pdbx_description
1 polymer ?
#
loop_
_entity_poly.entity_id
_entity_poly.type
_entity_poly.pdbx_seq_one_letter_code
_entity_poly.pdbx_strand_id
1 'polypeptide(L)' 'MDPYTVLGVDQASSDQDIKSAFRKLAVKYHPDRGGDENKFKEINEAYDKIKTQEKRQQYEASKRFGGDG' A
#
# COMPACT_ATOMS: atom_id res chain seq x y z
N MET A 1 -0.39 -9.33 4.36
CA MET A 1 0.73 -9.17 3.44
C MET A 1 1.34 -7.79 3.63
N ASP A 2 2.64 -7.70 3.44
CA ASP A 2 3.39 -6.45 3.59
C ASP A 2 2.89 -5.40 2.60
N PRO A 3 2.50 -4.20 3.05
CA PRO A 3 2.01 -3.17 2.14
C PRO A 3 3.03 -2.76 1.08
N TYR A 4 4.32 -2.80 1.40
CA TYR A 4 5.34 -2.49 0.39
C TYR A 4 5.33 -3.52 -0.72
N THR A 5 5.23 -4.78 -0.37
CA THR A 5 5.16 -5.87 -1.35
C THR A 5 3.90 -5.77 -2.20
N VAL A 6 2.77 -5.44 -1.57
CA VAL A 6 1.50 -5.32 -2.28
C VAL A 6 1.59 -4.25 -3.37
N LEU A 7 2.22 -3.13 -3.06
CA LEU A 7 2.35 -2.02 -4.02
C LEU A 7 3.57 -2.15 -4.93
N GLY A 8 4.45 -3.12 -4.66
CA GLY A 8 5.64 -3.30 -5.48
C GLY A 8 6.69 -2.21 -5.27
N VAL A 9 6.76 -1.68 -4.06
CA VAL A 9 7.74 -0.67 -3.69
C VAL A 9 8.57 -1.17 -2.52
N ASP A 10 9.55 -0.38 -2.08
CA ASP A 10 10.34 -0.75 -0.91
C ASP A 10 10.30 0.37 0.12
N GLN A 11 10.96 0.13 1.27
CA GLN A 11 10.91 1.07 2.37
C GLN A 11 11.61 2.39 2.06
N ALA A 12 12.50 2.39 1.09
CA ALA A 12 13.24 3.59 0.69
C ALA A 12 12.50 4.40 -0.38
N SER A 13 11.37 3.89 -0.87
CA SER A 13 10.60 4.61 -1.90
C SER A 13 10.04 5.91 -1.33
N SER A 14 10.02 6.94 -2.15
CA SER A 14 9.47 8.24 -1.76
C SER A 14 7.94 8.20 -1.75
N ASP A 15 7.32 9.21 -1.13
CA ASP A 15 5.87 9.36 -1.15
C ASP A 15 5.35 9.32 -2.59
N GLN A 16 6.05 10.02 -3.49
CA GLN A 16 5.62 10.11 -4.88
C GLN A 16 5.75 8.77 -5.59
N ASP A 17 6.82 8.04 -5.33
CA ASP A 17 7.01 6.72 -5.93
C ASP A 17 5.91 5.76 -5.50
N ILE A 18 5.56 5.81 -4.22
CA ILE A 18 4.52 4.95 -3.66
C ILE A 18 3.18 5.33 -4.27
N LYS A 19 2.92 6.62 -4.41
CA LYS A 19 1.67 7.08 -5.01
C LYS A 19 1.55 6.64 -6.46
N SER A 20 2.65 6.74 -7.23
CA SER A 20 2.66 6.32 -8.62
C SER A 20 2.38 4.83 -8.75
N ALA A 21 3.02 4.02 -7.89
CA ALA A 21 2.80 2.58 -7.89
C ALA A 21 1.34 2.25 -7.56
N PHE A 22 0.79 2.94 -6.55
CA PHE A 22 -0.60 2.75 -6.17
C PHE A 22 -1.54 3.04 -7.34
N ARG A 23 -1.32 4.17 -8.02
CA ARG A 23 -2.18 4.59 -9.13
C ARG A 23 -2.21 3.56 -10.24
N LYS A 24 -1.04 3.03 -10.60
CA LYS A 24 -0.96 2.04 -11.65
C LYS A 24 -1.76 0.79 -11.30
N LEU A 25 -1.61 0.33 -10.05
CA LEU A 25 -2.33 -0.85 -9.60
C LEU A 25 -3.82 -0.58 -9.47
N ALA A 26 -4.19 0.60 -8.99
CA ALA A 26 -5.59 0.96 -8.83
C ALA A 26 -6.31 0.95 -10.18
N VAL A 27 -5.65 1.45 -11.22
CA VAL A 27 -6.24 1.43 -12.57
C VAL A 27 -6.35 -0.01 -13.07
N LYS A 28 -5.30 -0.80 -12.85
CA LYS A 28 -5.27 -2.18 -13.35
C LYS A 28 -6.36 -3.04 -12.71
N TYR A 29 -6.60 -2.87 -11.42
CA TYR A 29 -7.52 -3.74 -10.68
C TYR A 29 -8.86 -3.07 -10.36
N HIS A 30 -9.15 -1.93 -10.97
CA HIS A 30 -10.39 -1.23 -10.71
C HIS A 30 -11.59 -2.09 -11.11
N PRO A 31 -12.60 -2.24 -10.23
CA PRO A 31 -13.76 -3.10 -10.54
C PRO A 31 -14.50 -2.71 -11.82
N ASP A 32 -14.57 -1.41 -12.13
CA ASP A 32 -15.23 -0.94 -13.35
C ASP A 32 -14.51 -1.39 -14.61
N ARG A 33 -13.24 -1.78 -14.47
CA ARG A 33 -12.46 -2.28 -15.59
C ARG A 33 -12.34 -3.80 -15.59
N GLY A 34 -13.19 -4.45 -14.81
CA GLY A 34 -13.18 -5.91 -14.72
C GLY A 34 -12.09 -6.43 -13.80
N GLY A 35 -11.49 -5.57 -12.98
CA GLY A 35 -10.46 -6.01 -12.04
C GLY A 35 -11.06 -6.73 -10.83
N ASP A 36 -10.19 -7.41 -10.09
CA ASP A 36 -10.57 -8.15 -8.88
C ASP A 36 -10.84 -7.17 -7.74
N GLU A 37 -12.06 -7.15 -7.26
CA GLU A 37 -12.48 -6.23 -6.20
C GLU A 37 -11.67 -6.47 -4.91
N ASN A 38 -11.42 -7.72 -4.58
CA ASN A 38 -10.62 -8.05 -3.39
C ASN A 38 -9.20 -7.53 -3.51
N LYS A 39 -8.62 -7.65 -4.69
CA LYS A 39 -7.28 -7.15 -4.95
C LYS A 39 -7.24 -5.64 -4.88
N PHE A 40 -8.25 -4.99 -5.43
CA PHE A 40 -8.35 -3.53 -5.39
C PHE A 40 -8.43 -3.04 -3.95
N LYS A 41 -9.22 -3.71 -3.11
CA LYS A 41 -9.35 -3.38 -1.70
C LYS A 41 -8.02 -3.52 -0.99
N GLU A 42 -7.30 -4.60 -1.26
CA GLU A 42 -5.99 -4.86 -0.67
C GLU A 42 -5.00 -3.75 -1.02
N ILE A 43 -5.03 -3.31 -2.27
CA ILE A 43 -4.15 -2.25 -2.76
C ILE A 43 -4.44 -0.94 -2.03
N ASN A 44 -5.72 -0.61 -1.86
CA ASN A 44 -6.11 0.61 -1.15
C ASN A 44 -5.67 0.57 0.30
N GLU A 45 -5.85 -0.56 0.96
CA GLU A 45 -5.43 -0.70 2.35
C GLU A 45 -3.92 -0.58 2.50
N ALA A 46 -3.18 -1.19 1.58
CA ALA A 46 -1.73 -1.11 1.61
C ALA A 46 -1.26 0.33 1.44
N TYR A 47 -1.86 1.04 0.49
CA TYR A 47 -1.50 2.43 0.26
C TYR A 47 -1.78 3.28 1.49
N ASP A 48 -2.93 3.08 2.11
CA ASP A 48 -3.31 3.86 3.29
C ASP A 48 -2.29 3.70 4.43
N LYS A 49 -1.65 2.56 4.52
CA LYS A 49 -0.69 2.30 5.59
C LYS A 49 0.65 2.98 5.37
N ILE A 50 1.02 3.26 4.13
CA ILE A 50 2.37 3.76 3.82
C ILE A 50 2.38 4.98 2.91
N LYS A 51 1.25 5.64 2.71
CA LYS A 51 1.14 6.69 1.70
C LYS A 51 1.96 7.94 2.00
N THR A 52 2.29 8.19 3.25
CA THR A 52 3.15 9.32 3.63
C THR A 52 4.25 8.83 4.55
N GLN A 53 5.30 9.66 4.71
CA GLN A 53 6.40 9.32 5.61
C GLN A 53 5.87 9.11 7.03
N GLU A 54 4.95 9.96 7.45
CA GLU A 54 4.36 9.84 8.78
C GLU A 54 3.63 8.50 8.94
N LYS A 55 2.85 8.13 7.93
CA LYS A 55 2.13 6.85 7.96
C LYS A 55 3.10 5.68 7.99
N ARG A 56 4.19 5.78 7.24
CA ARG A 56 5.20 4.71 7.24
C ARG A 56 5.85 4.56 8.60
N GLN A 57 6.12 5.67 9.29
CA GLN A 57 6.68 5.61 10.64
C GLN A 57 5.70 4.96 11.61
N GLN A 58 4.43 5.28 11.50
CA GLN A 58 3.40 4.66 12.33
C GLN A 58 3.31 3.17 12.08
N TYR A 59 3.37 2.78 10.82
CA TYR A 59 3.31 1.37 10.45
C TYR A 59 4.51 0.60 11.02
N GLU A 60 5.70 1.15 10.90
CA GLU A 60 6.91 0.50 11.41
C GLU A 60 6.88 0.40 12.93
N ALA A 61 6.39 1.43 13.59
CA ALA A 61 6.26 1.40 15.04
C ALA A 61 5.26 0.33 15.48
N SER A 62 4.16 0.21 14.76
CA SER A 62 3.15 -0.80 15.03
C SER A 62 3.71 -2.22 14.92
N LYS A 63 4.51 -2.45 13.89
CA LYS A 63 5.18 -3.73 13.71
C LYS A 63 6.13 -4.04 14.85
N ARG A 64 6.88 -3.00 15.27
CA ARG A 64 7.89 -3.15 16.30
C ARG A 64 7.27 -3.59 17.63
N PHE A 65 6.05 -3.14 17.90
CA PHE A 65 5.35 -3.51 19.12
C PHE A 65 4.48 -4.75 18.94
N GLY A 66 4.66 -5.45 17.83
CA GLY A 66 3.92 -6.69 17.59
C GLY A 66 2.45 -6.48 17.39
N GLY A 67 2.09 -5.29 16.93
CA GLY A 67 0.70 -4.91 16.87
C GLY A 67 -0.09 -5.45 15.70
N ASP A 68 0.49 -6.25 14.87
CA ASP A 68 -0.27 -6.72 13.74
C ASP A 68 -1.05 -7.98 14.07
N GLY A 69 -1.12 -8.27 15.29
CA GLY A 69 -2.02 -9.27 15.85
C GLY A 69 -2.34 -10.44 14.98
#